data_2d2ce540eda9477ac8eddb586595d332
#
_entry.id   2d2ce540eda9477ac8eddb586595d332
#
_cell.length_a   1.000
_cell.length_b   1.000
_cell.length_c   1.000
_cell.angle_alpha   90.00
_cell.angle_beta   90.00
_cell.angle_gamma   90.00
#
_symmetry.space_group_name_H-M   'P 1'
#
loop_
_entity.id
_entity.type
_entity.pdbx_description
1 polymer ?
#
loop_
_entity_poly.entity_id
_entity_poly.type
_entity_poly.pdbx_seq_one_letter_code
_entity_poly.pdbx_strand_id
1 'polypeptide(L)'
;MIFQELNKFNNVVFTEEGHTYTLNGEPLTSVTTFIGKFKKPFMRDFWADKTAQKENTTREEILNKWDSITVRACNKGSKLHAYAENYINNKILPNTIYDFNIDNEAYTKIESHFLEFYEESKKNLIPISSELCVGSSALGLCGMVDQLYYSDTLGGLVIFDWKTNKKMNYKSKFQNKMLEPVSHLDECEFT
;
A
#
# COMPACT_ATOMS: atom_id res chain seq x y z
N MET A 1 -0.56 26.18 12.20
CA MET A 1 -1.34 26.20 10.94
C MET A 1 -1.44 24.80 10.32
N ILE A 2 -0.36 24.09 9.99
CA ILE A 2 -0.38 22.75 9.35
C ILE A 2 -1.20 21.72 10.15
N PHE A 3 -0.99 21.63 11.47
CA PHE A 3 -1.75 20.70 12.32
C PHE A 3 -3.25 20.99 12.38
N GLN A 4 -3.67 22.25 12.26
CA GLN A 4 -5.09 22.61 12.23
C GLN A 4 -5.76 22.13 10.92
N GLU A 5 -5.03 22.16 9.81
CA GLU A 5 -5.52 21.64 8.54
C GLU A 5 -5.69 20.12 8.52
N LEU A 6 -4.87 19.39 9.28
CA LEU A 6 -4.98 17.94 9.40
C LEU A 6 -6.18 17.52 10.26
N ASN A 7 -6.65 18.37 11.18
CA ASN A 7 -7.82 18.08 12.04
C ASN A 7 -9.10 17.80 11.23
N LYS A 8 -9.20 18.29 10.00
CA LYS A 8 -10.33 18.00 9.11
C LYS A 8 -10.50 16.51 8.78
N PHE A 9 -9.44 15.71 8.97
CA PHE A 9 -9.46 14.27 8.73
C PHE A 9 -9.79 13.44 9.98
N ASN A 10 -9.92 14.05 11.15
CA ASN A 10 -10.17 13.34 12.42
C ASN A 10 -11.46 12.51 12.43
N ASN A 11 -12.42 12.83 11.55
CA ASN A 11 -13.69 12.13 11.43
C ASN A 11 -13.69 11.06 10.31
N VAL A 12 -12.56 10.85 9.66
CA VAL A 12 -12.39 9.72 8.74
C VAL A 12 -12.03 8.49 9.56
N VAL A 13 -12.91 7.50 9.54
CA VAL A 13 -12.74 6.26 10.30
C VAL A 13 -12.54 5.11 9.34
N PHE A 14 -11.50 4.34 9.59
CA PHE A 14 -11.26 3.05 8.94
C PHE A 14 -11.71 1.92 9.86
N THR A 15 -12.44 0.95 9.32
CA THR A 15 -12.84 -0.27 10.02
C THR A 15 -12.20 -1.45 9.30
N GLU A 16 -11.37 -2.20 10.02
CA GLU A 16 -10.61 -3.32 9.48
C GLU A 16 -11.55 -4.45 9.01
N GLU A 17 -12.58 -4.74 9.81
CA GLU A 17 -13.66 -5.65 9.40
C GLU A 17 -14.41 -5.07 8.21
N GLY A 18 -14.36 -5.76 7.09
CA GLY A 18 -14.94 -5.32 5.81
C GLY A 18 -14.13 -4.27 5.06
N HIS A 19 -13.00 -3.80 5.60
CA HIS A 19 -12.10 -2.84 4.97
C HIS A 19 -12.83 -1.58 4.48
N THR A 20 -13.60 -0.98 5.39
CA THR A 20 -14.53 0.12 5.08
C THR A 20 -14.05 1.45 5.65
N TYR A 21 -14.43 2.53 4.98
CA TYR A 21 -14.14 3.89 5.41
C TYR A 21 -15.43 4.69 5.54
N THR A 22 -15.52 5.51 6.58
CA THR A 22 -16.61 6.48 6.76
C THR A 22 -16.06 7.87 7.09
N LEU A 23 -16.82 8.90 6.73
CA LEU A 23 -16.58 10.28 7.16
C LEU A 23 -17.85 10.81 7.80
N ASN A 24 -17.79 11.14 9.08
CA ASN A 24 -18.96 11.49 9.89
C ASN A 24 -20.10 10.44 9.86
N GLY A 25 -19.73 9.15 9.72
CA GLY A 25 -20.68 8.04 9.61
C GLY A 25 -21.15 7.74 8.19
N GLU A 26 -20.88 8.59 7.21
CA GLU A 26 -21.23 8.35 5.81
C GLU A 26 -20.13 7.53 5.10
N PRO A 27 -20.52 6.51 4.32
CA PRO A 27 -19.55 5.64 3.68
C PRO A 27 -18.76 6.35 2.57
N LEU A 28 -17.46 6.03 2.49
CA LEU A 28 -16.57 6.50 1.44
C LEU A 28 -16.02 5.33 0.62
N THR A 29 -15.69 5.59 -0.65
CA THR A 29 -15.03 4.63 -1.52
C THR A 29 -13.52 4.83 -1.45
N SER A 30 -12.75 3.76 -1.23
CA SER A 30 -11.29 3.88 -1.29
C SER A 30 -10.82 4.25 -2.71
N VAL A 31 -9.76 5.05 -2.81
CA VAL A 31 -9.16 5.44 -4.09
C VAL A 31 -8.76 4.21 -4.90
N THR A 32 -8.21 3.18 -4.27
CA THR A 32 -7.85 1.91 -4.92
C THR A 32 -9.05 1.20 -5.52
N THR A 33 -10.18 1.15 -4.80
CA THR A 33 -11.43 0.59 -5.31
C THR A 33 -11.97 1.43 -6.47
N PHE A 34 -11.91 2.75 -6.36
CA PHE A 34 -12.35 3.66 -7.42
C PHE A 34 -11.53 3.47 -8.71
N ILE A 35 -10.19 3.49 -8.62
CA ILE A 35 -9.29 3.26 -9.76
C ILE A 35 -9.50 1.86 -10.35
N GLY A 36 -9.77 0.86 -9.50
CA GLY A 36 -10.04 -0.50 -9.94
C GLY A 36 -11.19 -0.63 -10.93
N LYS A 37 -12.19 0.27 -10.87
CA LYS A 37 -13.32 0.29 -11.82
C LYS A 37 -12.90 0.60 -13.25
N PHE A 38 -11.76 1.27 -13.44
CA PHE A 38 -11.23 1.65 -14.75
C PHE A 38 -10.16 0.70 -15.27
N LYS A 39 -9.80 -0.33 -14.50
CA LYS A 39 -8.83 -1.36 -14.92
C LYS A 39 -9.55 -2.55 -15.55
N LYS A 40 -8.96 -3.08 -16.62
CA LYS A 40 -9.42 -4.36 -17.17
C LYS A 40 -9.22 -5.46 -16.15
N PRO A 41 -10.23 -6.31 -15.91
CA PRO A 41 -10.07 -7.42 -14.98
C PRO A 41 -8.98 -8.39 -15.48
N PHE A 42 -8.16 -8.86 -14.56
CA PHE A 42 -7.19 -9.89 -14.85
C PHE A 42 -7.91 -11.23 -15.07
N MET A 43 -7.76 -11.80 -16.25
CA MET A 43 -8.37 -13.09 -16.63
C MET A 43 -7.56 -14.25 -16.01
N ARG A 44 -7.70 -14.42 -14.69
CA ARG A 44 -6.86 -15.31 -13.88
C ARG A 44 -6.83 -16.74 -14.39
N ASP A 45 -8.01 -17.33 -14.63
CA ASP A 45 -8.12 -18.72 -15.10
C ASP A 45 -7.49 -18.92 -16.48
N PHE A 46 -7.77 -18.02 -17.42
CA PHE A 46 -7.18 -18.06 -18.74
C PHE A 46 -5.64 -18.02 -18.70
N TRP A 47 -5.07 -17.14 -17.90
CA TRP A 47 -3.62 -17.06 -17.77
C TRP A 47 -3.02 -18.22 -17.00
N ALA A 48 -3.77 -18.79 -16.04
CA ALA A 48 -3.36 -19.99 -15.33
C ALA A 48 -3.27 -21.19 -16.28
N ASP A 49 -4.27 -21.39 -17.16
CA ASP A 49 -4.24 -22.45 -18.19
C ASP A 49 -3.07 -22.28 -19.13
N LYS A 50 -2.82 -21.06 -19.62
CA LYS A 50 -1.67 -20.77 -20.50
C LYS A 50 -0.33 -21.04 -19.83
N THR A 51 -0.21 -20.69 -18.56
CA THR A 51 1.01 -20.90 -17.77
C THR A 51 1.20 -22.39 -17.49
N ALA A 52 0.13 -23.10 -17.13
CA ALA A 52 0.15 -24.53 -16.88
C ALA A 52 0.65 -25.31 -18.12
N GLN A 53 0.13 -24.98 -19.31
CA GLN A 53 0.60 -25.56 -20.57
C GLN A 53 2.10 -25.31 -20.82
N LYS A 54 2.58 -24.09 -20.54
CA LYS A 54 3.97 -23.71 -20.73
C LYS A 54 4.91 -24.38 -19.73
N GLU A 55 4.49 -24.51 -18.46
CA GLU A 55 5.30 -25.09 -17.36
C GLU A 55 5.11 -26.62 -17.25
N ASN A 56 4.28 -27.23 -18.11
CA ASN A 56 3.90 -28.65 -18.06
C ASN A 56 3.40 -29.10 -16.69
N THR A 57 2.43 -28.35 -16.17
CA THR A 57 1.82 -28.57 -14.84
C THR A 57 0.32 -28.40 -14.93
N THR A 58 -0.41 -28.43 -13.81
CA THR A 58 -1.86 -28.24 -13.77
C THR A 58 -2.23 -26.79 -13.51
N ARG A 59 -3.44 -26.39 -13.95
CA ARG A 59 -4.00 -25.07 -13.63
C ARG A 59 -4.06 -24.83 -12.12
N GLU A 60 -4.47 -25.85 -11.38
CA GLU A 60 -4.59 -25.80 -9.93
C GLU A 60 -3.25 -25.50 -9.25
N GLU A 61 -2.18 -26.17 -9.66
CA GLU A 61 -0.83 -25.92 -9.15
C GLU A 61 -0.38 -24.48 -9.42
N ILE A 62 -0.68 -23.94 -10.61
CA ILE A 62 -0.39 -22.52 -10.93
C ILE A 62 -1.18 -21.57 -10.05
N LEU A 63 -2.47 -21.81 -9.87
CA LEU A 63 -3.32 -20.98 -9.02
C LEU A 63 -2.83 -21.00 -7.57
N ASN A 64 -2.52 -22.17 -7.02
CA ASN A 64 -1.99 -22.31 -5.66
C ASN A 64 -0.63 -21.62 -5.50
N LYS A 65 0.25 -21.73 -6.51
CA LYS A 65 1.53 -21.01 -6.56
C LYS A 65 1.31 -19.49 -6.52
N TRP A 66 0.37 -18.96 -7.30
CA TRP A 66 0.07 -17.53 -7.33
C TRP A 66 -0.54 -17.05 -6.00
N ASP A 67 -1.43 -17.83 -5.41
CA ASP A 67 -2.01 -17.50 -4.10
C ASP A 67 -0.93 -17.46 -3.01
N SER A 68 -0.06 -18.43 -2.98
CA SER A 68 1.07 -18.45 -2.04
C SER A 68 2.00 -17.24 -2.22
N ILE A 69 2.28 -16.84 -3.46
CA ILE A 69 3.08 -15.63 -3.74
C ILE A 69 2.34 -14.38 -3.25
N THR A 70 1.03 -14.30 -3.49
CA THR A 70 0.21 -13.16 -3.08
C THR A 70 0.17 -13.03 -1.55
N VAL A 71 -0.13 -14.12 -0.85
CA VAL A 71 -0.14 -14.14 0.63
C VAL A 71 1.22 -13.71 1.19
N ARG A 72 2.31 -14.26 0.66
CA ARG A 72 3.67 -13.89 1.09
C ARG A 72 3.96 -12.41 0.84
N ALA A 73 3.55 -11.86 -0.30
CA ALA A 73 3.76 -10.45 -0.63
C ALA A 73 2.94 -9.53 0.29
N CYS A 74 1.67 -9.87 0.56
CA CYS A 74 0.82 -9.15 1.48
C CYS A 74 1.38 -9.15 2.90
N ASN A 75 1.75 -10.33 3.43
CA ASN A 75 2.34 -10.46 4.76
C ASN A 75 3.62 -9.62 4.89
N LYS A 76 4.45 -9.64 3.85
CA LYS A 76 5.68 -8.83 3.81
C LYS A 76 5.38 -7.33 3.84
N GLY A 77 4.38 -6.88 3.09
CA GLY A 77 3.92 -5.48 3.10
C GLY A 77 3.40 -5.08 4.48
N SER A 78 2.44 -5.82 5.02
CA SER A 78 1.85 -5.56 6.33
C SER A 78 2.89 -5.50 7.45
N LYS A 79 3.91 -6.38 7.40
CA LYS A 79 5.01 -6.32 8.37
C LYS A 79 5.80 -5.00 8.27
N LEU A 80 6.14 -4.54 7.06
CA LEU A 80 6.87 -3.28 6.90
C LEU A 80 6.07 -2.10 7.45
N HIS A 81 4.78 -2.00 7.09
CA HIS A 81 3.91 -0.92 7.56
C HIS A 81 3.81 -0.92 9.09
N ALA A 82 3.50 -2.07 9.68
CA ALA A 82 3.39 -2.19 11.13
C ALA A 82 4.73 -1.92 11.85
N TYR A 83 5.85 -2.37 11.29
CA TYR A 83 7.17 -2.10 11.86
C TYR A 83 7.48 -0.60 11.81
N ALA A 84 7.29 0.04 10.65
CA ALA A 84 7.52 1.47 10.46
C ALA A 84 6.66 2.32 11.38
N GLU A 85 5.36 2.05 11.45
CA GLU A 85 4.43 2.75 12.35
C GLU A 85 4.86 2.66 13.80
N ASN A 86 5.13 1.44 14.30
CA ASN A 86 5.52 1.25 15.70
C ASN A 86 6.86 1.90 16.01
N TYR A 87 7.84 1.79 15.12
CA TYR A 87 9.16 2.38 15.31
C TYR A 87 9.10 3.91 15.35
N ILE A 88 8.41 4.53 14.37
CA ILE A 88 8.30 6.00 14.27
C ILE A 88 7.53 6.57 15.46
N ASN A 89 6.49 5.88 15.92
CA ASN A 89 5.69 6.31 17.06
C ASN A 89 6.32 5.97 18.42
N ASN A 90 7.57 5.47 18.47
CA ASN A 90 8.27 5.02 19.67
C ASN A 90 7.46 4.01 20.51
N LYS A 91 6.62 3.21 19.86
CA LYS A 91 5.93 2.11 20.51
C LYS A 91 6.92 0.94 20.67
N ILE A 92 6.79 0.20 21.78
CA ILE A 92 7.56 -1.04 21.98
C ILE A 92 7.17 -1.99 20.85
N LEU A 93 8.16 -2.40 20.05
CA LEU A 93 7.95 -3.38 19.00
C LEU A 93 7.70 -4.74 19.68
N PRO A 94 6.48 -5.27 19.61
CA PRO A 94 6.24 -6.58 20.16
C PRO A 94 6.94 -7.60 19.25
N ASN A 95 7.89 -8.35 19.81
CA ASN A 95 8.56 -9.45 19.11
C ASN A 95 7.59 -10.56 18.62
N THR A 96 6.33 -10.46 18.94
CA THR A 96 5.35 -11.56 18.84
C THR A 96 4.02 -11.23 18.15
N ILE A 97 3.73 -9.97 17.81
CA ILE A 97 2.38 -9.62 17.30
C ILE A 97 2.17 -10.04 15.84
N TYR A 98 3.23 -10.28 15.09
CA TYR A 98 3.09 -10.54 13.66
C TYR A 98 3.61 -11.93 13.31
N ASP A 99 2.78 -12.93 13.57
CA ASP A 99 2.94 -14.27 13.00
C ASP A 99 2.50 -14.25 11.51
N PHE A 100 3.27 -13.50 10.73
CA PHE A 100 3.04 -13.40 9.29
C PHE A 100 3.66 -14.56 8.52
N ASN A 101 3.90 -15.69 9.11
CA ASN A 101 4.41 -16.90 8.43
C ASN A 101 5.40 -16.59 7.26
N ILE A 102 6.34 -15.69 7.52
CA ILE A 102 7.41 -15.27 6.60
C ILE A 102 8.71 -15.83 7.15
N ASP A 103 9.63 -16.23 6.27
CA ASP A 103 10.94 -16.67 6.73
C ASP A 103 11.68 -15.53 7.46
N ASN A 104 12.37 -15.88 8.55
CA ASN A 104 13.03 -14.91 9.43
C ASN A 104 14.07 -14.05 8.69
N GLU A 105 14.74 -14.57 7.65
CA GLU A 105 15.73 -13.82 6.87
C GLU A 105 15.07 -12.66 6.10
N ALA A 106 13.88 -12.90 5.51
CA ALA A 106 13.13 -11.83 4.83
C ALA A 106 12.71 -10.74 5.81
N TYR A 107 12.37 -11.09 7.05
CA TYR A 107 12.05 -10.14 8.11
C TYR A 107 13.23 -9.24 8.48
N THR A 108 14.37 -9.83 8.77
CA THR A 108 15.58 -9.10 9.17
C THR A 108 16.00 -8.09 8.10
N LYS A 109 15.89 -8.46 6.82
CA LYS A 109 16.20 -7.56 5.70
C LYS A 109 15.23 -6.38 5.58
N ILE A 110 13.93 -6.59 5.82
CA ILE A 110 12.95 -5.50 5.80
C ILE A 110 13.25 -4.50 6.90
N GLU A 111 13.49 -4.99 8.10
CA GLU A 111 13.78 -4.16 9.27
C GLU A 111 15.07 -3.36 9.08
N SER A 112 16.16 -4.00 8.63
CA SER A 112 17.43 -3.31 8.40
C SER A 112 17.33 -2.24 7.32
N HIS A 113 16.67 -2.51 6.19
CA HIS A 113 16.49 -1.51 5.13
C HIS A 113 15.62 -0.34 5.59
N PHE A 114 14.56 -0.61 6.39
CA PHE A 114 13.76 0.46 6.97
C PHE A 114 14.61 1.32 7.91
N LEU A 115 15.40 0.72 8.80
CA LEU A 115 16.23 1.45 9.75
C LEU A 115 17.28 2.31 9.04
N GLU A 116 17.98 1.78 8.03
CA GLU A 116 18.91 2.55 7.21
C GLU A 116 18.25 3.78 6.59
N PHE A 117 17.11 3.57 5.97
CA PHE A 117 16.34 4.66 5.36
C PHE A 117 15.89 5.68 6.41
N TYR A 118 15.34 5.22 7.54
CA TYR A 118 14.83 6.09 8.59
C TYR A 118 15.93 6.93 9.24
N GLU A 119 17.07 6.34 9.54
CA GLU A 119 18.23 7.04 10.13
C GLU A 119 18.77 8.14 9.20
N GLU A 120 18.71 7.95 7.90
CA GLU A 120 19.09 8.97 6.93
C GLU A 120 18.00 10.05 6.79
N SER A 121 16.74 9.65 6.68
CA SER A 121 15.61 10.55 6.43
C SER A 121 15.27 11.44 7.63
N LYS A 122 15.38 10.93 8.87
CA LYS A 122 15.04 11.68 10.10
C LYS A 122 15.86 12.95 10.30
N LYS A 123 17.01 13.10 9.63
CA LYS A 123 17.86 14.30 9.70
C LYS A 123 17.16 15.54 9.18
N ASN A 124 16.23 15.39 8.23
CA ASN A 124 15.57 16.47 7.53
C ASN A 124 14.04 16.36 7.55
N LEU A 125 13.49 15.38 8.22
CA LEU A 125 12.07 15.07 8.23
C LEU A 125 11.55 14.93 9.66
N ILE A 126 10.47 15.61 9.96
CA ILE A 126 9.77 15.54 11.25
C ILE A 126 8.51 14.68 11.05
N PRO A 127 8.39 13.53 11.73
CA PRO A 127 7.20 12.69 11.59
C PRO A 127 5.98 13.40 12.17
N ILE A 128 4.89 13.40 11.42
CA ILE A 128 3.60 14.03 11.79
C ILE A 128 2.58 12.97 12.18
N SER A 129 2.35 11.99 11.30
CA SER A 129 1.35 10.95 11.49
C SER A 129 1.68 9.71 10.68
N SER A 130 1.42 8.54 11.25
CA SER A 130 1.45 7.25 10.54
C SER A 130 0.02 6.77 10.32
N GLU A 131 -0.23 6.00 9.24
CA GLU A 131 -1.52 5.41 8.89
C GLU A 131 -2.67 6.44 8.94
N LEU A 132 -2.41 7.63 8.39
CA LEU A 132 -3.37 8.74 8.42
C LEU A 132 -4.50 8.49 7.42
N CYS A 133 -5.71 8.26 7.94
CA CYS A 133 -6.90 8.22 7.09
C CYS A 133 -7.26 9.62 6.59
N VAL A 134 -7.42 9.75 5.28
CA VAL A 134 -7.83 10.98 4.61
C VAL A 134 -9.08 10.74 3.78
N GLY A 135 -9.95 11.74 3.68
CA GLY A 135 -11.18 11.60 2.90
C GLY A 135 -11.76 12.94 2.45
N SER A 136 -12.56 12.87 1.41
CA SER A 136 -13.28 14.00 0.85
C SER A 136 -14.75 13.62 0.66
N SER A 137 -15.65 14.28 1.40
CA SER A 137 -17.09 14.12 1.20
C SER A 137 -17.54 14.57 -0.19
N ALA A 138 -16.93 15.64 -0.71
CA ALA A 138 -17.27 16.18 -2.02
C ALA A 138 -16.96 15.18 -3.16
N LEU A 139 -15.92 14.36 -3.01
CA LEU A 139 -15.54 13.33 -3.98
C LEU A 139 -16.12 11.94 -3.63
N GLY A 140 -16.58 11.74 -2.40
CA GLY A 140 -16.96 10.42 -1.89
C GLY A 140 -15.79 9.44 -1.81
N LEU A 141 -14.55 9.95 -1.74
CA LEU A 141 -13.32 9.15 -1.80
C LEU A 141 -12.51 9.26 -0.51
N CYS A 142 -11.77 8.20 -0.23
CA CYS A 142 -10.86 8.12 0.90
C CYS A 142 -9.61 7.31 0.58
N GLY A 143 -8.61 7.42 1.45
CA GLY A 143 -7.39 6.64 1.42
C GLY A 143 -6.68 6.68 2.76
N MET A 144 -5.57 5.96 2.83
CA MET A 144 -4.68 5.95 3.98
C MET A 144 -3.29 6.36 3.52
N VAL A 145 -2.67 7.26 4.26
CA VAL A 145 -1.29 7.71 4.04
C VAL A 145 -0.41 6.95 5.02
N ASP A 146 0.53 6.16 4.51
CA ASP A 146 1.37 5.30 5.35
C ASP A 146 2.18 6.11 6.35
N GLN A 147 2.82 7.20 5.87
CA GLN A 147 3.55 8.10 6.73
C GLN A 147 3.55 9.54 6.20
N LEU A 148 3.21 10.49 7.06
CA LEU A 148 3.26 11.92 6.79
C LEU A 148 4.41 12.55 7.57
N TYR A 149 5.25 13.31 6.88
CA TYR A 149 6.33 14.10 7.45
C TYR A 149 6.17 15.58 7.15
N TYR A 150 6.81 16.40 7.93
CA TYR A 150 7.13 17.78 7.57
C TYR A 150 8.62 17.88 7.23
N SER A 151 8.96 18.53 6.14
CA SER A 151 10.33 18.81 5.73
C SER A 151 10.63 20.30 5.87
N ASP A 152 11.57 20.63 6.72
CA ASP A 152 12.07 22.01 6.85
C ASP A 152 12.76 22.47 5.55
N THR A 153 13.47 21.57 4.87
CA THR A 153 14.17 21.86 3.61
C THR A 153 13.21 22.22 2.50
N LEU A 154 12.07 21.52 2.40
CA LEU A 154 11.04 21.77 1.38
C LEU A 154 10.00 22.80 1.84
N GLY A 155 9.98 23.13 3.12
CA GLY A 155 8.98 24.03 3.71
C GLY A 155 7.56 23.48 3.66
N GLY A 156 7.36 22.14 3.69
CA GLY A 156 6.06 21.54 3.47
C GLY A 156 5.90 20.11 3.90
N LEU A 157 4.70 19.57 3.67
CA LEU A 157 4.37 18.16 3.96
C LEU A 157 4.93 17.25 2.88
N VAL A 158 5.41 16.09 3.32
CA VAL A 158 5.92 15.01 2.48
C VAL A 158 5.18 13.72 2.84
N ILE A 159 4.64 13.07 1.82
CA ILE A 159 3.96 11.78 1.96
C ILE A 159 4.93 10.68 1.58
N PHE A 160 5.06 9.69 2.46
CA PHE A 160 5.78 8.45 2.18
C PHE A 160 4.80 7.30 2.10
N ASP A 161 5.10 6.41 1.17
CA ASP A 161 4.36 5.18 0.92
C ASP A 161 5.35 4.01 0.93
N TRP A 162 5.16 3.07 1.86
CA TRP A 162 6.08 1.96 2.08
C TRP A 162 5.83 0.84 1.08
N LYS A 163 6.87 0.43 0.35
CA LYS A 163 6.77 -0.62 -0.66
C LYS A 163 7.84 -1.69 -0.48
N THR A 164 7.41 -2.95 -0.56
CA THR A 164 8.29 -4.13 -0.51
C THR A 164 8.53 -4.74 -1.88
N ASN A 165 8.29 -4.00 -2.94
CA ASN A 165 8.44 -4.46 -4.32
C ASN A 165 9.92 -4.77 -4.63
N LYS A 166 10.15 -5.86 -5.37
CA LYS A 166 11.50 -6.19 -5.84
C LYS A 166 12.08 -5.13 -6.79
N LYS A 167 11.21 -4.39 -7.48
CA LYS A 167 11.57 -3.39 -8.47
C LYS A 167 10.45 -2.38 -8.64
N MET A 168 10.78 -1.12 -8.72
CA MET A 168 9.85 -0.07 -9.17
C MET A 168 9.63 -0.22 -10.67
N ASN A 169 8.37 -0.29 -11.07
CA ASN A 169 7.97 -0.33 -12.47
C ASN A 169 7.25 0.98 -12.79
N TYR A 170 7.88 1.80 -13.62
CA TYR A 170 7.33 3.09 -14.04
C TYR A 170 6.39 2.97 -15.25
N LYS A 171 6.29 1.79 -15.86
CA LYS A 171 5.36 1.49 -16.96
C LYS A 171 4.73 0.14 -16.75
N SER A 172 3.44 0.01 -17.07
CA SER A 172 2.77 -1.29 -17.08
C SER A 172 3.41 -2.21 -18.11
N LYS A 173 3.82 -3.40 -17.67
CA LYS A 173 4.42 -4.42 -18.55
C LYS A 173 3.39 -5.36 -19.16
N PHE A 174 2.23 -5.49 -18.55
CA PHE A 174 1.23 -6.50 -18.87
C PHE A 174 -0.11 -5.81 -19.13
N GLN A 175 -0.31 -5.20 -20.26
CA GLN A 175 -1.63 -4.80 -20.80
C GLN A 175 -2.73 -4.40 -19.77
N ASN A 176 -2.34 -3.95 -18.57
CA ASN A 176 -3.25 -3.39 -17.57
C ASN A 176 -3.68 -2.00 -18.03
N LYS A 177 -4.26 -1.98 -19.23
CA LYS A 177 -4.74 -0.75 -19.82
C LYS A 177 -5.98 -0.29 -19.11
N MET A 178 -6.05 1.01 -18.87
CA MET A 178 -7.23 1.65 -18.34
C MET A 178 -8.38 1.55 -19.35
N LEU A 179 -9.59 1.48 -18.83
CA LEU A 179 -10.81 1.55 -19.64
C LEU A 179 -11.17 3.02 -19.94
N GLU A 180 -11.92 3.24 -20.99
CA GLU A 180 -12.51 4.57 -21.22
C GLU A 180 -13.34 5.04 -20.00
N PRO A 181 -13.40 6.33 -19.65
CA PRO A 181 -12.77 7.46 -20.40
C PRO A 181 -11.32 7.79 -20.01
N VAL A 182 -10.67 6.96 -19.20
CA VAL A 182 -9.34 7.27 -18.65
C VAL A 182 -8.20 6.50 -19.34
N SER A 183 -8.45 5.90 -20.48
CA SER A 183 -7.43 5.14 -21.26
C SER A 183 -6.20 5.97 -21.65
N HIS A 184 -6.33 7.30 -21.74
CA HIS A 184 -5.22 8.22 -21.97
C HIS A 184 -4.17 8.20 -20.84
N LEU A 185 -4.50 7.67 -19.67
CA LEU A 185 -3.58 7.54 -18.55
C LEU A 185 -2.68 6.28 -18.64
N ASP A 186 -2.91 5.42 -19.63
CA ASP A 186 -2.11 4.20 -19.82
C ASP A 186 -0.61 4.46 -19.99
N GLU A 187 -0.26 5.65 -20.48
CA GLU A 187 1.14 6.09 -20.69
C GLU A 187 1.69 6.89 -19.52
N CYS A 188 0.89 7.18 -18.49
CA CYS A 188 1.36 7.85 -17.29
C CYS A 188 2.32 6.95 -16.51
N GLU A 189 3.40 7.54 -16.00
CA GLU A 189 4.48 6.79 -15.34
C GLU A 189 4.05 6.08 -14.05
N PHE A 190 2.90 6.45 -13.47
CA PHE A 190 2.43 5.99 -12.16
C PHE A 190 1.05 5.31 -12.18
N THR A 191 0.61 4.83 -13.32
CA THR A 191 -0.65 4.09 -13.43
C THR A 191 -0.51 2.58 -13.18
#